data_c82278197d9f8ccae7e2b1b7d7b3af2c
#
_entry.id   c82278197d9f8ccae7e2b1b7d7b3af2c
#
_cell.length_a   1.000
_cell.length_b   1.000
_cell.length_c   1.000
_cell.angle_alpha   90.00
_cell.angle_beta   90.00
_cell.angle_gamma   90.00
#
_symmetry.space_group_name_H-M   'P 1'
#
loop_
_entity.id
_entity.type
_entity.pdbx_description
1 polymer ?
#
loop_
_entity_poly.entity_id
_entity_poly.type
_entity_poly.pdbx_seq_one_letter_code
_entity_poly.pdbx_strand_id
1 'polypeptide(L)'
;MIGKYLPLLASSLRRKRLRTFFTIASILIAFLLYGLAASMQFALKSGVDVAGADRLLAMHKVSFTQLLPASYESRIKAVDGVVAVSPQTWFGAWFRDERNQFPTFPSDPEAYLRIYPEIRLAEEQKQAWFADRAGALVGRAIADLY
;
A
#
# COMPACT_ATOMS: atom_id res chain seq x y z
N MET A 1 10.53 49.18 -10.31
CA MET A 1 10.16 49.90 -9.06
C MET A 1 10.26 49.08 -7.77
N ILE A 2 10.37 47.74 -7.82
CA ILE A 2 10.40 46.82 -6.66
C ILE A 2 11.73 46.89 -5.88
N GLY A 3 12.86 47.21 -6.51
CA GLY A 3 14.19 47.22 -5.88
C GLY A 3 14.42 48.25 -4.77
N LYS A 4 13.68 49.35 -4.73
CA LYS A 4 13.80 50.37 -3.67
C LYS A 4 13.22 49.96 -2.32
N TYR A 5 12.30 48.99 -2.30
CA TYR A 5 11.61 48.54 -1.07
C TYR A 5 12.27 47.32 -0.44
N LEU A 6 13.11 46.61 -1.15
CA LEU A 6 13.86 45.44 -0.65
C LEU A 6 14.71 45.73 0.60
N PRO A 7 15.53 46.83 0.66
CA PRO A 7 16.31 47.11 1.84
C PRO A 7 15.46 47.49 3.08
N LEU A 8 14.30 48.13 2.86
CA LEU A 8 13.36 48.46 3.94
C LEU A 8 12.69 47.19 4.51
N LEU A 9 12.30 46.25 3.65
CA LEU A 9 11.81 44.96 4.08
C LEU A 9 12.87 44.17 4.85
N ALA A 10 14.11 44.10 4.35
CA ALA A 10 15.21 43.42 5.01
C ALA A 10 15.53 44.02 6.40
N SER A 11 15.50 45.35 6.54
CA SER A 11 15.71 46.02 7.82
C SER A 11 14.59 45.74 8.82
N SER A 12 13.34 45.71 8.37
CA SER A 12 12.17 45.38 9.21
C SER A 12 12.20 43.93 9.69
N LEU A 13 12.56 42.98 8.82
CA LEU A 13 12.73 41.56 9.16
C LEU A 13 13.85 41.36 10.20
N ARG A 14 14.95 42.11 10.07
CA ARG A 14 16.11 42.04 10.97
C ARG A 14 15.84 42.63 12.33
N ARG A 15 14.94 43.59 12.43
CA ARG A 15 14.60 44.29 13.69
C ARG A 15 13.76 43.42 14.63
N LYS A 16 12.95 42.50 14.11
CA LYS A 16 12.07 41.58 14.89
C LYS A 16 12.40 40.12 14.60
N ARG A 17 13.64 39.72 14.84
CA ARG A 17 14.19 38.40 14.46
C ARG A 17 13.35 37.21 14.91
N LEU A 18 12.86 37.22 16.15
CA LEU A 18 12.04 36.16 16.70
C LEU A 18 10.71 36.01 15.94
N ARG A 19 10.03 37.13 15.66
CA ARG A 19 8.78 37.09 14.90
C ARG A 19 9.00 36.55 13.48
N THR A 20 10.04 37.05 12.82
CA THR A 20 10.41 36.61 11.47
C THR A 20 10.73 35.11 11.44
N PHE A 21 11.52 34.66 12.44
CA PHE A 21 11.85 33.22 12.55
C PHE A 21 10.60 32.35 12.71
N PHE A 22 9.70 32.68 13.64
CA PHE A 22 8.49 31.89 13.84
C PHE A 22 7.54 31.93 12.63
N THR A 23 7.46 33.06 11.94
CA THR A 23 6.66 33.16 10.72
C THR A 23 7.23 32.29 9.62
N ILE A 24 8.53 32.30 9.38
CA ILE A 24 9.18 31.44 8.39
C ILE A 24 9.07 29.98 8.81
N ALA A 25 9.29 29.64 10.07
CA ALA A 25 9.18 28.30 10.58
C ALA A 25 7.75 27.73 10.41
N SER A 26 6.72 28.53 10.72
CA SER A 26 5.32 28.09 10.54
C SER A 26 4.97 27.84 9.08
N ILE A 27 5.43 28.70 8.17
CA ILE A 27 5.25 28.49 6.72
C ILE A 27 5.97 27.23 6.27
N LEU A 28 7.22 27.04 6.69
CA LEU A 28 8.02 25.87 6.35
C LEU A 28 7.34 24.58 6.83
N ILE A 29 6.88 24.55 8.08
CA ILE A 29 6.16 23.39 8.64
C ILE A 29 4.88 23.13 7.86
N ALA A 30 4.11 24.16 7.51
CA ALA A 30 2.89 23.99 6.72
C ALA A 30 3.16 23.35 5.35
N PHE A 31 4.20 23.82 4.64
CA PHE A 31 4.61 23.25 3.36
C PHE A 31 5.15 21.84 3.51
N LEU A 32 5.89 21.55 4.56
CA LEU A 32 6.42 20.22 4.84
C LEU A 32 5.29 19.21 5.10
N LEU A 33 4.31 19.58 5.92
CA LEU A 33 3.13 18.77 6.19
C LEU A 33 2.30 18.54 4.92
N TYR A 34 2.10 19.59 4.12
CA TYR A 34 1.41 19.47 2.84
C TYR A 34 2.16 18.53 1.88
N GLY A 35 3.47 18.71 1.76
CA GLY A 35 4.32 17.86 0.91
C GLY A 35 4.28 16.39 1.35
N LEU A 36 4.31 16.14 2.67
CA LEU A 36 4.20 14.79 3.21
C LEU A 36 2.83 14.17 2.88
N ALA A 37 1.74 14.93 3.09
CA ALA A 37 0.40 14.46 2.76
C ALA A 37 0.22 14.19 1.26
N ALA A 38 0.74 15.07 0.41
CA ALA A 38 0.71 14.91 -1.04
C ALA A 38 1.53 13.68 -1.50
N SER A 39 2.71 13.47 -0.91
CA SER A 39 3.56 12.30 -1.19
C SER A 39 2.87 10.99 -0.79
N MET A 40 2.20 10.99 0.36
CA MET A 40 1.44 9.82 0.82
C MET A 40 0.26 9.53 -0.13
N GLN A 41 -0.47 10.55 -0.55
CA GLN A 41 -1.56 10.41 -1.51
C GLN A 41 -1.04 9.90 -2.86
N PHE A 42 0.09 10.41 -3.33
CA PHE A 42 0.71 9.95 -4.57
C PHE A 42 1.17 8.48 -4.47
N ALA A 43 1.81 8.09 -3.36
CA ALA A 43 2.24 6.72 -3.13
C ALA A 43 1.07 5.72 -3.13
N LEU A 44 -0.07 6.10 -2.51
CA LEU A 44 -1.28 5.28 -2.52
C LEU A 44 -1.86 5.13 -3.94
N LYS A 45 -1.90 6.22 -4.72
CA LYS A 45 -2.38 6.18 -6.11
C LYS A 45 -1.44 5.37 -7.01
N SER A 46 -0.14 5.59 -6.91
CA SER A 46 0.86 4.85 -7.70
C SER A 46 0.82 3.35 -7.44
N GLY A 47 0.50 2.93 -6.21
CA GLY A 47 0.29 1.52 -5.89
C GLY A 47 -0.87 0.90 -6.67
N VAL A 48 -1.92 1.65 -6.93
CA VAL A 48 -3.06 1.20 -7.74
C VAL A 48 -2.68 1.11 -9.22
N ASP A 49 -1.94 2.08 -9.74
CA ASP A 49 -1.52 2.11 -11.14
C ASP A 49 -0.52 0.99 -11.48
N VAL A 50 0.37 0.65 -10.53
CA VAL A 50 1.33 -0.47 -10.69
C VAL A 50 0.66 -1.83 -10.53
N ALA A 51 -0.44 -1.92 -9.76
CA ALA A 51 -1.18 -3.16 -9.56
C ALA A 51 -1.91 -3.68 -10.81
N GLY A 52 -1.88 -2.93 -11.90
CA GLY A 52 -2.56 -3.23 -13.16
C GLY A 52 -4.00 -2.72 -13.18
N ALA A 53 -4.33 -1.97 -14.22
CA ALA A 53 -5.66 -1.40 -14.43
C ALA A 53 -6.77 -2.48 -14.55
N ASP A 54 -6.37 -3.73 -14.76
CA ASP A 54 -7.25 -4.87 -15.01
C ASP A 54 -7.63 -5.65 -13.74
N ARG A 55 -7.13 -5.23 -12.56
CA ARG A 55 -7.41 -5.93 -11.30
C ARG A 55 -8.34 -5.13 -10.42
N LEU A 56 -9.38 -5.79 -9.97
CA LEU A 56 -10.37 -5.24 -9.07
C LEU A 56 -10.33 -5.99 -7.73
N LEU A 57 -10.36 -5.25 -6.64
CA LEU A 57 -10.51 -5.79 -5.30
C LEU A 57 -11.96 -5.62 -4.84
N ALA A 58 -12.69 -6.73 -4.75
CA ALA A 58 -14.02 -6.74 -4.17
C ALA A 58 -13.93 -7.00 -2.66
N MET A 59 -14.39 -6.06 -1.86
CA MET A 59 -14.37 -6.18 -0.40
C MET A 59 -15.74 -5.87 0.21
N HIS A 60 -15.94 -6.27 1.46
CA HIS A 60 -17.15 -5.93 2.18
C HIS A 60 -17.21 -4.41 2.44
N LYS A 61 -18.40 -3.80 2.23
CA LYS A 61 -18.59 -2.35 2.33
C LYS A 61 -18.27 -1.73 3.69
N VAL A 62 -18.26 -2.54 4.75
CA VAL A 62 -18.06 -2.08 6.13
C VAL A 62 -16.59 -2.21 6.54
N SER A 63 -15.93 -3.33 6.21
CA SER A 63 -14.55 -3.60 6.59
C SER A 63 -13.91 -4.61 5.64
N PHE A 64 -12.64 -4.43 5.35
CA PHE A 64 -11.84 -5.40 4.57
C PHE A 64 -11.58 -6.71 5.34
N THR A 65 -11.71 -6.69 6.67
CA THR A 65 -11.56 -7.88 7.52
C THR A 65 -12.84 -8.73 7.58
N GLN A 66 -13.96 -8.18 7.13
CA GLN A 66 -15.22 -8.91 7.10
C GLN A 66 -15.29 -9.75 5.83
N LEU A 67 -15.49 -11.05 6.01
CA LEU A 67 -15.56 -12.00 4.91
C LEU A 67 -16.78 -11.74 4.03
N LEU A 68 -16.59 -11.88 2.73
CA LEU A 68 -17.69 -11.98 1.78
C LEU A 68 -18.27 -13.42 1.83
N PRO A 69 -19.59 -13.58 1.64
CA PRO A 69 -20.18 -14.90 1.47
C PRO A 69 -19.52 -15.67 0.33
N ALA A 70 -19.28 -16.97 0.51
CA ALA A 70 -18.66 -17.83 -0.51
C ALA A 70 -19.40 -17.81 -1.87
N SER A 71 -20.72 -17.58 -1.86
CA SER A 71 -21.53 -17.43 -3.08
C SER A 71 -21.12 -16.23 -3.96
N TYR A 72 -20.38 -15.27 -3.42
CA TYR A 72 -19.91 -14.12 -4.23
C TYR A 72 -18.85 -14.55 -5.24
N GLU A 73 -18.01 -15.53 -4.93
CA GLU A 73 -17.01 -16.03 -5.86
C GLU A 73 -17.64 -16.50 -7.17
N SER A 74 -18.64 -17.38 -7.10
CA SER A 74 -19.32 -17.87 -8.29
C SER A 74 -20.06 -16.77 -9.04
N ARG A 75 -20.64 -15.83 -8.32
CA ARG A 75 -21.34 -14.68 -8.94
C ARG A 75 -20.37 -13.76 -9.67
N ILE A 76 -19.20 -13.49 -9.09
CA ILE A 76 -18.18 -12.66 -9.72
C ILE A 76 -17.58 -13.37 -10.93
N LYS A 77 -17.32 -14.69 -10.85
CA LYS A 77 -16.86 -15.49 -12.00
C LYS A 77 -17.84 -15.49 -13.18
N ALA A 78 -19.13 -15.30 -12.91
CA ALA A 78 -20.16 -15.25 -13.94
C ALA A 78 -20.31 -13.87 -14.62
N VAL A 79 -19.60 -12.85 -14.16
CA VAL A 79 -19.63 -11.52 -14.76
C VAL A 79 -18.79 -11.50 -16.03
N ASP A 80 -19.36 -10.96 -17.09
CA ASP A 80 -18.70 -10.86 -18.38
C ASP A 80 -17.42 -10.03 -18.30
N GLY A 81 -16.32 -10.52 -18.87
CA GLY A 81 -15.00 -9.88 -18.78
C GLY A 81 -14.15 -10.28 -17.59
N VAL A 82 -14.66 -11.05 -16.64
CA VAL A 82 -13.85 -11.58 -15.53
C VAL A 82 -13.08 -12.82 -15.96
N VAL A 83 -11.77 -12.74 -15.96
CA VAL A 83 -10.86 -13.82 -16.40
C VAL A 83 -10.50 -14.78 -15.26
N ALA A 84 -10.28 -14.24 -14.06
CA ALA A 84 -9.91 -15.03 -12.88
C ALA A 84 -10.42 -14.37 -11.61
N VAL A 85 -10.72 -15.17 -10.60
CA VAL A 85 -11.11 -14.72 -9.25
C VAL A 85 -10.32 -15.53 -8.25
N SER A 86 -9.67 -14.86 -7.31
CA SER A 86 -8.99 -15.48 -6.18
C SER A 86 -9.59 -14.96 -4.89
N PRO A 87 -10.35 -15.77 -4.16
CA PRO A 87 -10.84 -15.39 -2.86
C PRO A 87 -9.65 -15.29 -1.89
N GLN A 88 -9.63 -14.22 -1.11
CA GLN A 88 -8.62 -13.99 -0.09
C GLN A 88 -9.30 -13.68 1.24
N THR A 89 -8.80 -14.27 2.28
CA THR A 89 -9.26 -14.04 3.64
C THR A 89 -8.13 -13.37 4.42
N TRP A 90 -8.43 -12.27 5.06
CA TRP A 90 -7.45 -11.69 5.99
C TRP A 90 -7.29 -12.60 7.21
N PHE A 91 -6.08 -12.96 7.51
CA PHE A 91 -5.75 -13.75 8.69
C PHE A 91 -4.50 -13.17 9.36
N GLY A 92 -4.60 -12.88 10.66
CA GLY A 92 -3.45 -12.48 11.46
C GLY A 92 -2.65 -13.72 11.86
N ALA A 93 -1.43 -13.81 11.40
CA ALA A 93 -0.50 -14.86 11.79
C ALA A 93 0.72 -14.27 12.49
N TRP A 94 1.43 -15.09 13.22
CA TRP A 94 2.71 -14.76 13.85
C TRP A 94 3.70 -15.90 13.62
N PHE A 95 4.98 -15.57 13.60
CA PHE A 95 6.05 -16.55 13.46
C PHE A 95 6.80 -16.70 14.77
N ARG A 96 6.73 -17.87 15.38
CA ARG A 96 7.36 -18.27 16.65
C ARG A 96 6.91 -17.48 17.88
N ASP A 97 6.82 -16.15 17.81
CA ASP A 97 6.45 -15.24 18.89
C ASP A 97 5.30 -14.34 18.47
N GLU A 98 4.34 -14.07 19.36
CA GLU A 98 3.18 -13.22 19.10
C GLU A 98 3.55 -11.77 18.72
N ARG A 99 4.77 -11.34 19.01
CA ARG A 99 5.30 -10.04 18.61
C ARG A 99 5.62 -9.96 17.13
N ASN A 100 5.85 -11.11 16.50
CA ASN A 100 6.19 -11.22 15.09
C ASN A 100 4.94 -11.42 14.24
N GLN A 101 4.02 -10.48 14.34
CA GLN A 101 2.78 -10.50 13.58
C GLN A 101 2.97 -9.97 12.17
N PHE A 102 2.37 -10.65 11.21
CA PHE A 102 2.27 -10.19 9.83
C PHE A 102 0.94 -10.60 9.21
N PRO A 103 0.42 -9.78 8.28
CA PRO A 103 -0.81 -10.10 7.58
C PRO A 103 -0.59 -11.31 6.68
N THR A 104 -1.50 -12.26 6.76
CA THR A 104 -1.51 -13.47 5.94
C THR A 104 -2.83 -13.55 5.19
N PHE A 105 -2.77 -13.95 3.95
CA PHE A 105 -3.94 -14.06 3.07
C PHE A 105 -4.01 -15.47 2.49
N PRO A 106 -4.75 -16.39 3.13
CA PRO A 106 -5.08 -17.67 2.51
C PRO A 106 -5.74 -17.44 1.16
N SER A 107 -5.22 -18.08 0.14
CA SER A 107 -5.68 -17.93 -1.25
C SER A 107 -5.45 -19.23 -2.01
N ASP A 108 -6.16 -19.39 -3.12
CA ASP A 108 -5.87 -20.45 -4.08
C ASP A 108 -4.58 -20.12 -4.86
N PRO A 109 -3.50 -20.94 -4.75
CA PRO A 109 -2.22 -20.63 -5.36
C PRO A 109 -2.27 -20.47 -6.88
N GLU A 110 -3.05 -21.32 -7.56
CA GLU A 110 -3.16 -21.28 -9.03
C GLU A 110 -3.89 -20.01 -9.50
N ALA A 111 -5.04 -19.71 -8.89
CA ALA A 111 -5.80 -18.51 -9.19
C ALA A 111 -5.01 -17.25 -8.85
N TYR A 112 -4.27 -17.28 -7.74
CA TYR A 112 -3.43 -16.17 -7.30
C TYR A 112 -2.32 -15.86 -8.32
N LEU A 113 -1.55 -16.84 -8.76
CA LEU A 113 -0.49 -16.64 -9.76
C LEU A 113 -1.03 -16.24 -11.14
N ARG A 114 -2.28 -16.62 -11.46
CA ARG A 114 -2.93 -16.16 -12.69
C ARG A 114 -3.27 -14.69 -12.65
N ILE A 115 -3.67 -14.19 -11.48
CA ILE A 115 -3.99 -12.76 -11.26
C ILE A 115 -2.72 -11.93 -11.14
N TYR A 116 -1.63 -12.51 -10.57
CA TYR A 116 -0.36 -11.82 -10.31
C TYR A 116 0.80 -12.41 -11.11
N PRO A 117 0.81 -12.27 -12.45
CA PRO A 117 1.84 -12.86 -13.31
C PRO A 117 3.24 -12.25 -13.09
N GLU A 118 3.32 -11.10 -12.42
CA GLU A 118 4.58 -10.47 -12.03
C GLU A 118 5.31 -11.26 -10.93
N ILE A 119 4.65 -12.13 -10.19
CA ILE A 119 5.27 -13.00 -9.19
C ILE A 119 6.04 -14.09 -9.92
N ARG A 120 7.35 -13.99 -9.88
CA ARG A 120 8.25 -14.95 -10.51
C ARG A 120 8.72 -15.97 -9.48
N LEU A 121 8.30 -17.20 -9.65
CA LEU A 121 8.74 -18.36 -8.87
C LEU A 121 9.47 -19.35 -9.78
N ALA A 122 10.51 -19.99 -9.25
CA ALA A 122 11.07 -21.16 -9.91
C ALA A 122 10.02 -22.27 -10.00
N GLU A 123 10.04 -23.06 -11.06
CA GLU A 123 8.99 -24.08 -11.30
C GLU A 123 8.91 -25.10 -10.15
N GLU A 124 10.06 -25.44 -9.57
CA GLU A 124 10.15 -26.33 -8.39
C GLU A 124 9.45 -25.73 -7.16
N GLN A 125 9.63 -24.42 -6.92
CA GLN A 125 8.98 -23.70 -5.81
C GLN A 125 7.47 -23.61 -6.02
N LYS A 126 7.05 -23.40 -7.24
CA LYS A 126 5.65 -23.33 -7.62
C LYS A 126 4.94 -24.66 -7.40
N GLN A 127 5.55 -25.77 -7.85
CA GLN A 127 5.02 -27.12 -7.64
C GLN A 127 5.00 -27.49 -6.15
N ALA A 128 6.05 -27.15 -5.41
CA ALA A 128 6.09 -27.35 -3.96
C ALA A 128 4.96 -26.60 -3.24
N TRP A 129 4.71 -25.36 -3.63
CA TRP A 129 3.61 -24.59 -3.05
C TRP A 129 2.23 -25.14 -3.40
N PHE A 130 2.03 -25.65 -4.61
CA PHE A 130 0.77 -26.27 -5.02
C PHE A 130 0.51 -27.61 -4.31
N ALA A 131 1.58 -28.35 -4.01
CA ALA A 131 1.49 -29.65 -3.33
C ALA A 131 1.25 -29.52 -1.82
N ASP A 132 1.68 -28.42 -1.21
CA ASP A 132 1.61 -28.23 0.25
C ASP A 132 0.49 -27.25 0.62
N ARG A 133 -0.58 -27.78 1.22
CA ARG A 133 -1.72 -26.97 1.70
C ARG A 133 -1.36 -26.02 2.85
N ALA A 134 -0.27 -26.31 3.57
CA ALA A 134 0.24 -25.45 4.66
C ALA A 134 1.39 -24.57 4.18
N GLY A 135 1.80 -24.70 2.93
CA GLY A 135 2.86 -23.91 2.32
C GLY A 135 2.50 -22.45 2.21
N ALA A 136 3.43 -21.57 2.50
CA ALA A 136 3.25 -20.13 2.42
C ALA A 136 4.25 -19.52 1.44
N LEU A 137 3.76 -18.63 0.57
CA LEU A 137 4.60 -17.77 -0.24
C LEU A 137 4.94 -16.52 0.58
N VAL A 138 6.22 -16.32 0.84
CA VAL A 138 6.72 -15.24 1.68
C VAL A 138 7.64 -14.33 0.87
N GLY A 139 7.45 -13.03 0.97
CA GLY A 139 8.34 -12.05 0.36
C GLY A 139 9.75 -12.12 0.97
N ARG A 140 10.80 -11.95 0.15
CA ARG A 140 12.19 -12.06 0.58
C ARG A 140 12.51 -11.18 1.81
N ALA A 141 11.99 -9.96 1.87
CA ALA A 141 12.22 -9.06 3.00
C ALA A 141 11.71 -9.63 4.34
N ILE A 142 10.61 -10.39 4.33
CA ILE A 142 10.08 -11.05 5.52
C ILE A 142 10.88 -12.33 5.81
N ALA A 143 11.26 -13.09 4.77
CA ALA A 143 12.06 -14.30 4.92
C ALA A 143 13.47 -14.00 5.48
N ASP A 144 14.06 -12.87 5.12
CA ASP A 144 15.38 -12.44 5.60
C ASP A 144 15.31 -11.87 7.03
N LEU A 145 14.12 -11.48 7.50
CA LEU A 145 13.91 -10.93 8.84
C LEU A 145 13.77 -12.03 9.90
N TYR A 146 13.27 -13.22 9.53
CA TYR A 146 12.98 -14.35 10.41
C TYR A 146 13.74 -15.63 10.05
#